data_69c2c9c0328ec64af85d5cb4ecebf322
#
_entry.id   69c2c9c0328ec64af85d5cb4ecebf322
#
_cell.length_a   1.000
_cell.length_b   1.000
_cell.length_c   1.000
_cell.angle_alpha   90.00
_cell.angle_beta   90.00
_cell.angle_gamma   90.00
#
_symmetry.space_group_name_H-M   'P 1'
#
loop_
_entity.id
_entity.type
_entity.pdbx_description
1 polymer ?
#
loop_
_entity_poly.entity_id
_entity_poly.type
_entity_poly.pdbx_seq_one_letter_code
_entity_poly.pdbx_strand_id
1 'polypeptide(L)'
;MELPWEHHEGALACIGHDPSLSLYLLKQHPCTKRRDEIENLIRVRFAEQYGAKIQHFMPCLLGLEDLAGQLQAAVGIRGADAGELFLERYLDRPVEEEITARNGRYLQRSEIVEVGNLAAVGAGHARLLIVAL
;
A
#
# COMPACT_ATOMS: atom_id res chain seq x y z
N MET A 1 -14.01 1.68 -25.10
CA MET A 1 -14.57 1.24 -23.80
C MET A 1 -13.87 2.02 -22.70
N GLU A 2 -14.64 2.79 -21.95
CA GLU A 2 -14.09 3.53 -20.81
C GLU A 2 -13.81 2.55 -19.67
N LEU A 3 -12.62 2.65 -19.10
CA LEU A 3 -12.26 1.84 -17.96
C LEU A 3 -12.95 2.41 -16.71
N PRO A 4 -13.45 1.56 -15.79
CA PRO A 4 -14.22 2.04 -14.63
C PRO A 4 -13.51 3.10 -13.79
N TRP A 5 -12.18 3.09 -13.77
CA TRP A 5 -11.39 4.05 -13.01
C TRP A 5 -11.18 5.40 -13.70
N GLU A 6 -11.56 5.53 -14.97
CA GLU A 6 -11.43 6.80 -15.69
C GLU A 6 -12.37 7.88 -15.15
N HIS A 7 -13.43 7.45 -14.46
CA HIS A 7 -14.39 8.36 -13.85
C HIS A 7 -14.03 8.78 -12.43
N HIS A 8 -13.01 8.14 -11.84
CA HIS A 8 -12.54 8.44 -10.48
C HIS A 8 -11.12 8.96 -10.57
N GLU A 9 -10.95 10.24 -10.34
CA GLU A 9 -9.62 10.87 -10.37
C GLU A 9 -8.64 10.14 -9.45
N GLY A 10 -7.58 9.59 -10.04
CA GLY A 10 -6.54 8.88 -9.32
C GLY A 10 -6.83 7.41 -9.02
N ALA A 11 -7.97 6.87 -9.44
CA ALA A 11 -8.27 5.46 -9.21
C ALA A 11 -7.50 4.55 -10.18
N LEU A 12 -6.86 3.50 -9.66
CA LEU A 12 -6.13 2.51 -10.45
C LEU A 12 -7.01 1.35 -10.91
N ALA A 13 -7.95 0.93 -10.06
CA ALA A 13 -8.79 -0.23 -10.34
C ALA A 13 -10.04 -0.21 -9.47
N CYS A 14 -11.07 -0.93 -9.91
CA CYS A 14 -12.25 -1.22 -9.12
C CYS A 14 -12.26 -2.69 -8.74
N ILE A 15 -12.54 -2.97 -7.47
CA ILE A 15 -12.43 -4.32 -6.90
C ILE A 15 -13.71 -4.65 -6.16
N GLY A 16 -14.11 -5.92 -6.21
CA GLY A 16 -15.26 -6.42 -5.49
C GLY A 16 -16.53 -6.41 -6.33
N HIS A 17 -17.57 -7.03 -5.82
CA HIS A 17 -18.84 -7.19 -6.54
C HIS A 17 -19.86 -6.14 -6.13
N ASP A 18 -20.09 -5.96 -4.83
CA ASP A 18 -21.07 -5.01 -4.37
C ASP A 18 -20.94 -4.82 -2.85
N PRO A 19 -20.75 -3.60 -2.34
CA PRO A 19 -20.51 -2.38 -3.11
C PRO A 19 -19.14 -2.40 -3.78
N SER A 20 -19.05 -1.74 -4.92
CA SER A 20 -17.77 -1.61 -5.62
C SER A 20 -16.78 -0.79 -4.78
N LEU A 21 -15.56 -1.27 -4.71
CA LEU A 21 -14.47 -0.57 -4.06
C LEU A 21 -13.49 -0.07 -5.11
N SER A 22 -13.02 1.16 -4.94
CA SER A 22 -12.07 1.76 -5.86
C SER A 22 -10.69 1.83 -5.22
N LEU A 23 -9.66 1.45 -5.96
CA LEU A 23 -8.30 1.49 -5.50
C LEU A 23 -7.62 2.76 -6.01
N TYR A 24 -7.07 3.57 -5.10
CA TYR A 24 -6.33 4.77 -5.46
C TYR A 24 -4.85 4.59 -5.23
N LEU A 25 -4.05 5.03 -6.19
CA LEU A 25 -2.62 5.16 -6.03
C LEU A 25 -2.30 6.61 -5.69
N LEU A 26 -1.76 6.85 -4.51
CA LEU A 26 -1.32 8.17 -4.10
C LEU A 26 0.18 8.15 -3.87
N LYS A 27 0.92 8.83 -4.73
CA LYS A 27 2.36 9.02 -4.57
C LYS A 27 2.63 10.04 -3.48
N GLN A 28 3.83 10.01 -2.93
CA GLN A 28 4.28 10.99 -1.97
C GLN A 28 4.43 12.35 -2.64
N HIS A 29 3.32 13.02 -2.80
CA HIS A 29 3.31 14.44 -3.18
C HIS A 29 2.87 15.23 -1.97
N PRO A 30 3.55 16.33 -1.66
CA PRO A 30 3.05 17.21 -0.64
C PRO A 30 1.67 17.70 -1.08
N CYS A 31 0.72 17.64 -0.18
CA CYS A 31 -0.57 18.31 -0.28
C CYS A 31 -1.66 17.65 -1.14
N THR A 32 -1.79 16.34 -1.15
CA THR A 32 -3.09 15.80 -1.51
C THR A 32 -3.86 15.53 -0.22
N LYS A 33 -5.01 16.16 -0.08
CA LYS A 33 -5.94 15.93 1.02
C LYS A 33 -6.21 14.43 1.19
N ARG A 34 -6.26 13.70 0.09
CA ARG A 34 -6.51 12.26 0.09
C ARG A 34 -5.38 11.46 0.72
N ARG A 35 -4.14 11.87 0.49
CA ARG A 35 -3.00 11.24 1.14
C ARG A 35 -3.08 11.42 2.65
N ASP A 36 -3.44 12.62 3.12
CA ASP A 36 -3.59 12.89 4.54
C ASP A 36 -4.67 12.01 5.18
N GLU A 37 -5.77 11.76 4.48
CA GLU A 37 -6.83 10.88 4.93
C GLU A 37 -6.35 9.42 5.03
N ILE A 38 -5.55 8.96 4.06
CA ILE A 38 -4.97 7.61 4.09
C ILE A 38 -3.96 7.48 5.25
N GLU A 39 -3.08 8.46 5.42
CA GLU A 39 -2.13 8.48 6.53
C GLU A 39 -2.85 8.46 7.87
N ASN A 40 -3.93 9.21 7.99
CA ASN A 40 -4.72 9.24 9.21
C ASN A 40 -5.40 7.89 9.50
N LEU A 41 -5.93 7.22 8.49
CA LEU A 41 -6.48 5.88 8.65
C LEU A 41 -5.43 4.90 9.20
N ILE A 42 -4.25 4.90 8.59
CA ILE A 42 -3.15 4.05 9.03
C ILE A 42 -2.76 4.37 10.48
N ARG A 43 -2.60 5.66 10.80
CA ARG A 43 -2.21 6.11 12.14
C ARG A 43 -3.21 5.66 13.20
N VAL A 44 -4.49 5.87 12.94
CA VAL A 44 -5.56 5.52 13.89
C VAL A 44 -5.65 4.02 14.10
N ARG A 45 -5.63 3.23 13.01
CA ARG A 45 -5.75 1.78 13.12
C ARG A 45 -4.55 1.14 13.82
N PHE A 46 -3.34 1.61 13.54
CA PHE A 46 -2.15 1.11 14.23
C PHE A 46 -2.15 1.48 15.71
N ALA A 47 -2.63 2.68 16.06
CA ALA A 47 -2.76 3.07 17.46
C ALA A 47 -3.77 2.19 18.19
N GLU A 48 -4.92 1.93 17.57
CA GLU A 48 -5.98 1.10 18.17
C GLU A 48 -5.59 -0.37 18.34
N GLN A 49 -4.93 -0.95 17.33
CA GLN A 49 -4.62 -2.38 17.32
C GLN A 49 -3.32 -2.73 18.03
N TYR A 50 -2.32 -1.86 17.96
CA TYR A 50 -0.97 -2.16 18.43
C TYR A 50 -0.43 -1.15 19.44
N GLY A 51 -1.18 -0.10 19.75
CA GLY A 51 -0.69 0.98 20.58
C GLY A 51 0.51 1.71 19.95
N ALA A 52 0.69 1.57 18.65
CA ALA A 52 1.83 2.12 17.94
C ALA A 52 1.58 3.56 17.51
N LYS A 53 2.61 4.40 17.59
CA LYS A 53 2.58 5.77 17.13
C LYS A 53 3.35 5.85 15.81
N ILE A 54 2.65 5.85 14.71
CA ILE A 54 3.24 5.93 13.37
C ILE A 54 3.60 7.38 13.07
N GLN A 55 4.88 7.63 12.75
CA GLN A 55 5.37 8.96 12.37
C GLN A 55 5.83 9.03 10.93
N HIS A 56 6.17 7.88 10.34
CA HIS A 56 6.68 7.80 8.98
C HIS A 56 5.83 6.84 8.16
N PHE A 57 5.55 7.23 6.93
CA PHE A 57 4.76 6.44 6.00
C PHE A 57 5.59 6.08 4.77
N MET A 58 5.25 4.98 4.13
CA MET A 58 5.91 4.60 2.89
C MET A 58 5.66 5.64 1.79
N PRO A 59 6.59 5.76 0.83
CA PRO A 59 6.51 6.80 -0.19
C PRO A 59 5.30 6.70 -1.11
N CYS A 60 4.82 5.47 -1.33
CA CYS A 60 3.65 5.24 -2.15
C CYS A 60 2.55 4.64 -1.28
N LEU A 61 1.40 5.29 -1.22
CA LEU A 61 0.24 4.81 -0.47
C LEU A 61 -0.88 4.46 -1.42
N LEU A 62 -1.51 3.31 -1.17
CA LEU A 62 -2.70 2.87 -1.88
C LEU A 62 -3.87 2.91 -0.91
N GLY A 63 -4.98 3.47 -1.36
CA GLY A 63 -6.21 3.49 -0.59
C GLY A 63 -7.31 2.73 -1.31
N LEU A 64 -8.13 2.03 -0.55
CA LEU A 64 -9.33 1.37 -1.04
C LEU A 64 -10.53 2.13 -0.51
N GLU A 65 -11.39 2.63 -1.40
CA GLU A 65 -12.59 3.35 -0.98
C GLU A 65 -13.85 2.72 -1.53
N ASP A 66 -14.97 3.00 -0.86
CA ASP A 66 -16.29 2.56 -1.31
C ASP A 66 -16.90 3.59 -2.29
N LEU A 67 -18.12 3.29 -2.75
CA LEU A 67 -18.83 4.17 -3.69
C LEU A 67 -19.15 5.55 -3.11
N ALA A 68 -19.24 5.65 -1.79
CA ALA A 68 -19.47 6.93 -1.11
C ALA A 68 -18.17 7.74 -0.94
N GLY A 69 -17.03 7.20 -1.38
CA GLY A 69 -15.74 7.85 -1.25
C GLY A 69 -15.09 7.71 0.12
N GLN A 70 -15.58 6.80 0.96
CA GLN A 70 -15.01 6.57 2.27
C GLN A 70 -13.91 5.51 2.21
N LEU A 71 -12.79 5.78 2.86
CA LEU A 71 -11.67 4.86 2.91
C LEU A 71 -12.00 3.64 3.75
N GLN A 72 -11.77 2.47 3.19
CA GLN A 72 -12.00 1.18 3.83
C GLN A 72 -10.72 0.44 4.17
N ALA A 73 -9.64 0.72 3.47
CA ALA A 73 -8.34 0.12 3.72
C ALA A 73 -7.22 0.96 3.13
N ALA A 74 -6.01 0.72 3.59
CA ALA A 74 -4.82 1.39 3.07
C ALA A 74 -3.60 0.49 3.19
N VAL A 75 -2.62 0.70 2.31
CA VAL A 75 -1.34 0.00 2.35
C VAL A 75 -0.25 0.91 1.79
N GLY A 76 0.96 0.75 2.30
CA GLY A 76 2.13 1.45 1.79
C GLY A 76 3.03 0.53 0.98
N ILE A 77 3.70 1.08 -0.02
CA ILE A 77 4.64 0.37 -0.88
C ILE A 77 5.92 1.18 -0.99
N ARG A 78 7.05 0.48 -0.94
CA ARG A 78 8.37 1.06 -1.19
C ARG A 78 9.12 0.16 -2.16
N GLY A 79 9.64 0.74 -3.23
CA GLY A 79 10.53 0.02 -4.14
C GLY A 79 11.93 -0.11 -3.55
N ALA A 80 12.55 -1.26 -3.75
CA ALA A 80 13.92 -1.46 -3.27
C ALA A 80 14.94 -0.59 -3.99
N ASP A 81 14.60 -0.11 -5.18
CA ASP A 81 15.42 0.82 -5.95
C ASP A 81 15.40 2.25 -5.39
N ALA A 82 14.44 2.57 -4.53
CA ALA A 82 14.34 3.88 -3.90
C ALA A 82 15.21 4.03 -2.65
N GLY A 83 15.82 2.96 -2.18
CA GLY A 83 16.70 2.97 -1.00
C GLY A 83 16.59 1.69 -0.18
N GLU A 84 17.11 1.74 1.03
CA GLU A 84 17.08 0.61 1.94
C GLU A 84 15.65 0.27 2.36
N LEU A 85 15.29 -1.01 2.30
CA LEU A 85 14.03 -1.51 2.81
C LEU A 85 14.09 -1.72 4.32
N PHE A 86 12.96 -1.64 4.99
CA PHE A 86 12.87 -1.90 6.42
C PHE A 86 13.34 -3.32 6.76
N LEU A 87 12.96 -4.30 5.95
CA LEU A 87 13.34 -5.69 6.12
C LEU A 87 14.85 -5.89 6.05
N GLU A 88 15.56 -5.08 5.27
CA GLU A 88 17.01 -5.21 5.10
C GLU A 88 17.79 -4.98 6.40
N ARG A 89 17.18 -4.31 7.38
CA ARG A 89 17.78 -4.13 8.71
C ARG A 89 17.94 -5.46 9.46
N TYR A 90 17.20 -6.47 9.07
CA TYR A 90 17.21 -7.80 9.69
C TYR A 90 17.96 -8.83 8.83
N LEU A 91 18.48 -8.42 7.68
CA LEU A 91 19.21 -9.29 6.76
C LEU A 91 20.71 -9.00 6.83
N ASP A 92 21.51 -10.03 6.62
CA ASP A 92 22.98 -9.92 6.60
C ASP A 92 23.51 -9.38 5.26
N ARG A 93 22.66 -9.35 4.24
CA ARG A 93 23.00 -8.90 2.89
C ARG A 93 21.80 -8.22 2.25
N PRO A 94 22.00 -7.46 1.15
CA PRO A 94 20.88 -6.82 0.44
C PRO A 94 19.79 -7.80 0.02
N VAL A 95 18.55 -7.32 -0.03
CA VAL A 95 17.39 -8.17 -0.28
C VAL A 95 17.48 -8.92 -1.61
N GLU A 96 18.03 -8.29 -2.66
CA GLU A 96 18.20 -8.92 -3.97
C GLU A 96 19.15 -10.12 -3.92
N GLU A 97 20.18 -10.04 -3.09
CA GLU A 97 21.11 -11.15 -2.89
C GLU A 97 20.46 -12.28 -2.08
N GLU A 98 19.68 -11.91 -1.05
CA GLU A 98 18.98 -12.88 -0.22
C GLU A 98 17.94 -13.67 -1.02
N ILE A 99 17.17 -12.99 -1.86
CA ILE A 99 16.18 -13.64 -2.71
C ILE A 99 16.86 -14.55 -3.73
N THR A 100 17.92 -14.07 -4.36
CA THR A 100 18.68 -14.83 -5.34
C THR A 100 19.24 -16.12 -4.71
N ALA A 101 19.75 -16.03 -3.49
CA ALA A 101 20.28 -17.20 -2.78
C ALA A 101 19.19 -18.24 -2.49
N ARG A 102 17.96 -17.81 -2.22
CA ARG A 102 16.85 -18.70 -1.90
C ARG A 102 16.17 -19.31 -3.12
N ASN A 103 16.01 -18.51 -4.19
CA ASN A 103 15.26 -18.90 -5.37
C ASN A 103 16.13 -19.27 -6.56
N GLY A 104 17.43 -19.02 -6.51
CA GLY A 104 18.33 -19.26 -7.64
C GLY A 104 18.11 -18.36 -8.84
N ARG A 105 17.21 -17.37 -8.72
CA ARG A 105 16.89 -16.43 -9.79
C ARG A 105 17.40 -15.05 -9.43
N TYR A 106 18.19 -14.46 -10.32
CA TYR A 106 18.68 -13.10 -10.14
C TYR A 106 17.54 -12.08 -10.30
N LEU A 107 17.38 -11.21 -9.31
CA LEU A 107 16.43 -10.11 -9.35
C LEU A 107 17.16 -8.79 -9.15
N GLN A 108 16.75 -7.78 -9.90
CA GLN A 108 17.21 -6.41 -9.70
C GLN A 108 16.36 -5.73 -8.64
N ARG A 109 16.93 -4.75 -7.97
CA ARG A 109 16.18 -4.00 -6.94
C ARG A 109 14.91 -3.34 -7.48
N SER A 110 14.90 -2.94 -8.75
CA SER A 110 13.72 -2.37 -9.42
C SER A 110 12.54 -3.34 -9.53
N GLU A 111 12.78 -4.63 -9.37
CA GLU A 111 11.74 -5.68 -9.42
C GLU A 111 11.21 -6.04 -8.04
N ILE A 112 11.70 -5.42 -6.97
CA ILE A 112 11.37 -5.77 -5.60
C ILE A 112 10.66 -4.60 -4.92
N VAL A 113 9.55 -4.89 -4.26
CA VAL A 113 8.83 -3.91 -3.47
C VAL A 113 8.58 -4.43 -2.07
N GLU A 114 8.58 -3.54 -1.11
CA GLU A 114 8.19 -3.83 0.27
C GLU A 114 6.80 -3.26 0.52
N VAL A 115 5.95 -4.07 1.12
CA VAL A 115 4.59 -3.70 1.49
C VAL A 115 4.51 -3.49 3.00
N GLY A 116 3.92 -2.39 3.43
CA GLY A 116 3.75 -2.09 4.85
C GLY A 116 2.60 -1.12 5.09
N ASN A 117 2.48 -0.65 6.31
CA ASN A 117 1.39 0.26 6.71
C ASN A 117 -0.02 -0.27 6.37
N LEU A 118 -0.21 -1.59 6.35
CA LEU A 118 -1.50 -2.17 6.03
C LEU A 118 -2.51 -1.91 7.15
N ALA A 119 -3.60 -1.26 6.81
CA ALA A 119 -4.68 -0.92 7.73
C ALA A 119 -6.03 -1.11 7.04
N ALA A 120 -7.03 -1.55 7.79
CA ALA A 120 -8.36 -1.77 7.25
C ALA A 120 -9.43 -1.52 8.31
N VAL A 121 -10.59 -1.04 7.86
CA VAL A 121 -11.76 -0.86 8.72
C VAL A 121 -12.37 -2.22 9.05
N GLY A 122 -12.34 -3.17 8.10
CA GLY A 122 -12.86 -4.52 8.30
C GLY A 122 -11.94 -5.56 7.70
N ALA A 123 -12.01 -6.80 8.21
CA ALA A 123 -11.15 -7.90 7.80
C ALA A 123 -11.26 -8.22 6.30
N GLY A 124 -12.45 -8.15 5.74
CA GLY A 124 -12.66 -8.41 4.31
C GLY A 124 -12.00 -7.39 3.41
N HIS A 125 -11.89 -6.15 3.86
CA HIS A 125 -11.27 -5.07 3.09
C HIS A 125 -9.75 -5.25 2.97
N ALA A 126 -9.10 -5.73 4.04
CA ALA A 126 -7.67 -6.03 3.99
C ALA A 126 -7.38 -7.13 2.98
N ARG A 127 -8.23 -8.17 2.95
CA ARG A 127 -8.08 -9.27 1.99
C ARG A 127 -8.20 -8.78 0.55
N LEU A 128 -9.20 -7.96 0.25
CA LEU A 128 -9.41 -7.39 -1.08
C LEU A 128 -8.20 -6.58 -1.52
N LEU A 129 -7.64 -5.79 -0.62
CA LEU A 129 -6.48 -4.97 -0.92
C LEU A 129 -5.24 -5.82 -1.23
N ILE A 130 -5.01 -6.88 -0.45
CA ILE A 130 -3.89 -7.80 -0.67
C ILE A 130 -4.00 -8.48 -2.03
N VAL A 131 -5.21 -8.89 -2.41
CA VAL A 131 -5.44 -9.54 -3.72
C VAL A 131 -5.18 -8.56 -4.87
N ALA A 132 -5.43 -7.27 -4.66
CA ALA A 132 -5.23 -6.23 -5.67
C ALA A 132 -3.75 -5.85 -5.89
N LEU A 133 -2.89 -6.16 -4.92
CA LEU A 133 -1.46 -5.87 -5.03
C LEU A 133 -0.78 -6.88 -5.96
#